data_43ed299d400a6d7ca77bdeab5fb3091f
#
_entry.id   43ed299d400a6d7ca77bdeab5fb3091f
#
_cell.length_a   1.000
_cell.length_b   1.000
_cell.length_c   1.000
_cell.angle_alpha   90.00
_cell.angle_beta   90.00
_cell.angle_gamma   90.00
#
_symmetry.space_group_name_H-M   'P 1'
#
loop_
_entity.id
_entity.type
_entity.pdbx_description
1 polymer ?
#
loop_
_entity_poly.entity_id
_entity_poly.type
_entity_poly.pdbx_seq_one_letter_code
_entity_poly.pdbx_strand_id
1 'polypeptide(L)'
;MSIAWDDALKVGNIEIDADHKELIGLVGDFETMVKSPKSVTPRSIQITLERLQLYAHDHFAREEYIQAIAKYPGLAENKRQHDALRKTLADYIAKFEAGQFGDLGKAADEMAAFLNHWLMSHIVDVDMKMRGALSDEGWR
;
A
#
# COMPACT_ATOMS: atom_id res chain seq x y z
N MET A 1 0.08 16.01 -0.36
CA MET A 1 0.61 15.83 0.99
C MET A 1 0.83 14.35 1.28
N SER A 2 1.93 14.05 1.92
CA SER A 2 2.26 12.66 2.27
C SER A 2 1.41 12.15 3.41
N ILE A 3 0.96 10.90 3.31
CA ILE A 3 0.37 10.23 4.45
C ILE A 3 1.48 9.94 5.48
N ALA A 4 1.18 10.16 6.75
CA ALA A 4 2.07 9.81 7.86
C ALA A 4 1.31 8.97 8.86
N TRP A 5 2.01 8.08 9.57
CA TRP A 5 1.37 7.27 10.60
C TRP A 5 0.85 8.15 11.73
N ASP A 6 -0.36 7.85 12.15
CA ASP A 6 -1.02 8.46 13.31
C ASP A 6 -1.80 7.37 14.02
N ASP A 7 -1.81 7.38 15.34
CA ASP A 7 -2.53 6.38 16.12
C ASP A 7 -4.04 6.37 15.82
N ALA A 8 -4.57 7.46 15.28
CA ALA A 8 -5.96 7.51 14.82
C ALA A 8 -6.23 6.54 13.65
N LEU A 9 -5.18 6.06 12.97
CA LEU A 9 -5.30 5.10 11.89
C LEU A 9 -5.33 3.64 12.36
N LYS A 10 -5.20 3.38 13.65
CA LYS A 10 -5.26 2.02 14.18
C LYS A 10 -6.64 1.40 13.96
N VAL A 11 -6.64 0.16 13.46
CA VAL A 11 -7.87 -0.63 13.34
C VAL A 11 -8.10 -1.50 14.60
N GLY A 12 -7.08 -1.63 15.45
CA GLY A 12 -7.17 -2.38 16.70
C GLY A 12 -6.58 -3.78 16.65
N ASN A 13 -5.94 -4.15 15.54
CA ASN A 13 -5.22 -5.41 15.40
C ASN A 13 -3.74 -5.11 15.24
N ILE A 14 -2.91 -5.67 16.12
CA ILE A 14 -1.48 -5.37 16.17
C ILE A 14 -0.77 -5.66 14.84
N GLU A 15 -1.08 -6.79 14.21
CA GLU A 15 -0.42 -7.18 12.96
C GLU A 15 -0.81 -6.29 11.80
N ILE A 16 -2.11 -5.99 11.67
CA ILE A 16 -2.61 -5.10 10.62
C ILE A 16 -2.07 -3.69 10.82
N ASP A 17 -2.07 -3.19 12.04
CA ASP A 17 -1.57 -1.85 12.33
C ASP A 17 -0.07 -1.72 12.05
N ALA A 18 0.71 -2.75 12.38
CA ALA A 18 2.13 -2.78 12.07
C ALA A 18 2.39 -2.78 10.56
N ASP A 19 1.60 -3.55 9.80
CA ASP A 19 1.70 -3.58 8.35
C ASP A 19 1.34 -2.23 7.73
N HIS A 20 0.28 -1.58 8.20
CA HIS A 20 -0.11 -0.25 7.71
C HIS A 20 0.98 0.78 7.96
N LYS A 21 1.59 0.74 9.15
CA LYS A 21 2.70 1.63 9.48
C LYS A 21 3.88 1.41 8.54
N GLU A 22 4.22 0.17 8.23
CA GLU A 22 5.30 -0.16 7.30
C GLU A 22 4.98 0.30 5.87
N LEU A 23 3.76 0.07 5.40
CA LEU A 23 3.33 0.53 4.06
C LEU A 23 3.38 2.04 3.93
N ILE A 24 2.93 2.76 4.96
CA ILE A 24 3.00 4.22 5.00
C ILE A 24 4.47 4.67 4.90
N GLY A 25 5.37 3.99 5.62
CA GLY A 25 6.80 4.26 5.55
C GLY A 25 7.37 4.05 4.15
N LEU A 26 7.00 2.95 3.49
CA LEU A 26 7.47 2.64 2.13
C LEU A 26 6.99 3.69 1.12
N VAL A 27 5.73 4.10 1.19
CA VAL A 27 5.20 5.15 0.32
C VAL A 27 5.89 6.48 0.60
N GLY A 28 6.13 6.81 1.87
CA GLY A 28 6.87 8.01 2.26
C GLY A 28 8.30 8.02 1.72
N ASP A 29 8.98 6.89 1.77
CA ASP A 29 10.33 6.75 1.21
C ASP A 29 10.32 6.97 -0.31
N PHE A 30 9.32 6.44 -1.01
CA PHE A 30 9.16 6.68 -2.44
C PHE A 30 8.97 8.18 -2.73
N GLU A 31 8.09 8.85 -1.97
CA GLU A 31 7.86 10.28 -2.15
C GLU A 31 9.13 11.11 -1.90
N THR A 32 9.91 10.74 -0.89
CA THR A 32 11.17 11.40 -0.59
C THR A 32 12.17 11.22 -1.74
N MET A 33 12.24 10.00 -2.29
CA MET A 33 13.12 9.70 -3.42
C MET A 33 12.77 10.54 -4.64
N VAL A 34 11.49 10.68 -4.97
CA VAL A 34 11.10 11.43 -6.18
C VAL A 34 11.34 12.94 -6.06
N LYS A 35 11.48 13.45 -4.84
CA LYS A 35 11.85 14.86 -4.62
C LYS A 35 13.32 15.16 -4.85
N SER A 36 14.15 14.13 -4.99
CA SER A 36 15.58 14.27 -5.24
C SER A 36 15.88 13.83 -6.66
N PRO A 37 16.04 14.75 -7.61
CA PRO A 37 16.23 14.40 -9.04
C PRO A 37 17.38 13.43 -9.29
N LYS A 38 18.43 13.50 -8.50
CA LYS A 38 19.58 12.61 -8.64
C LYS A 38 19.29 11.17 -8.25
N SER A 39 18.27 10.96 -7.42
CA SER A 39 17.87 9.64 -6.96
C SER A 39 16.88 8.95 -7.89
N VAL A 40 16.29 9.72 -8.82
CA VAL A 40 15.25 9.20 -9.71
C VAL A 40 15.88 8.62 -10.96
N THR A 41 15.96 7.28 -10.99
CA THR A 41 16.38 6.52 -12.17
C THR A 41 15.34 5.47 -12.46
N PRO A 42 15.25 4.93 -13.69
CA PRO A 42 14.31 3.83 -13.94
C PRO A 42 14.50 2.67 -12.98
N ARG A 43 15.76 2.34 -12.68
CA ARG A 43 16.06 1.23 -11.77
C ARG A 43 15.65 1.54 -10.33
N SER A 44 15.89 2.76 -9.82
CA SER A 44 15.52 3.09 -8.45
C SER A 44 14.00 3.06 -8.25
N ILE A 45 13.25 3.51 -9.24
CA ILE A 45 11.79 3.45 -9.22
C ILE A 45 11.32 1.99 -9.27
N GLN A 46 11.88 1.19 -10.18
CA GLN A 46 11.50 -0.21 -10.31
C GLN A 46 11.75 -1.00 -9.02
N ILE A 47 12.93 -0.84 -8.42
CA ILE A 47 13.27 -1.53 -7.16
C ILE A 47 12.28 -1.13 -6.04
N THR A 48 11.96 0.14 -5.94
CA THR A 48 11.05 0.63 -4.91
C THR A 48 9.64 0.08 -5.12
N LEU A 49 9.16 0.06 -6.37
CA LEU A 49 7.86 -0.52 -6.70
C LEU A 49 7.81 -2.02 -6.40
N GLU A 50 8.88 -2.74 -6.71
CA GLU A 50 8.96 -4.19 -6.44
C GLU A 50 8.94 -4.48 -4.93
N ARG A 51 9.63 -3.66 -4.13
CA ARG A 51 9.58 -3.76 -2.67
C ARG A 51 8.17 -3.56 -2.14
N LEU A 52 7.51 -2.52 -2.64
CA LEU A 52 6.14 -2.21 -2.24
C LEU A 52 5.20 -3.34 -2.65
N GLN A 53 5.37 -3.86 -3.87
CA GLN A 53 4.57 -4.99 -4.37
C GLN A 53 4.71 -6.21 -3.46
N LEU A 54 5.93 -6.57 -3.11
CA LEU A 54 6.20 -7.74 -2.26
C LEU A 54 5.60 -7.56 -0.87
N TYR A 55 5.82 -6.40 -0.26
CA TYR A 55 5.27 -6.13 1.08
C TYR A 55 3.74 -6.07 1.07
N ALA A 56 3.17 -5.41 0.08
CA ALA A 56 1.72 -5.32 -0.06
C ALA A 56 1.09 -6.69 -0.25
N HIS A 57 1.72 -7.57 -1.05
CA HIS A 57 1.24 -8.92 -1.24
C HIS A 57 1.16 -9.68 0.10
N ASP A 58 2.22 -9.62 0.90
CA ASP A 58 2.27 -10.30 2.19
C ASP A 58 1.26 -9.69 3.17
N HIS A 59 1.15 -8.36 3.20
CA HIS A 59 0.18 -7.68 4.04
C HIS A 59 -1.25 -8.04 3.67
N PHE A 60 -1.57 -8.03 2.39
CA PHE A 60 -2.93 -8.37 1.93
C PHE A 60 -3.28 -9.80 2.33
N ALA A 61 -2.35 -10.73 2.19
CA ALA A 61 -2.57 -12.12 2.58
C ALA A 61 -2.82 -12.24 4.09
N ARG A 62 -2.03 -11.55 4.91
CA ARG A 62 -2.21 -11.56 6.37
C ARG A 62 -3.54 -10.95 6.79
N GLU A 63 -3.89 -9.81 6.21
CA GLU A 63 -5.13 -9.11 6.52
C GLU A 63 -6.35 -9.96 6.15
N GLU A 64 -6.33 -10.54 4.94
CA GLU A 64 -7.43 -11.40 4.47
C GLU A 64 -7.55 -12.66 5.34
N TYR A 65 -6.44 -13.23 5.79
CA TYR A 65 -6.44 -14.36 6.69
C TYR A 65 -7.10 -14.01 8.03
N ILE A 66 -6.70 -12.89 8.62
CA ILE A 66 -7.27 -12.40 9.89
C ILE A 66 -8.76 -12.13 9.73
N GLN A 67 -9.16 -11.49 8.65
CA GLN A 67 -10.56 -11.20 8.35
C GLN A 67 -11.38 -12.49 8.18
N ALA A 68 -10.81 -13.51 7.53
CA ALA A 68 -11.49 -14.79 7.35
C ALA A 68 -11.73 -15.50 8.68
N ILE A 69 -10.72 -15.52 9.55
CA ILE A 69 -10.85 -16.12 10.88
C ILE A 69 -11.91 -15.41 11.72
N ALA A 70 -11.92 -14.07 11.67
CA ALA A 70 -12.88 -13.25 12.40
C ALA A 70 -14.26 -13.20 11.73
N LYS A 71 -14.43 -13.81 10.57
CA LYS A 71 -15.67 -13.78 9.78
C LYS A 71 -16.11 -12.34 9.47
N TYR A 72 -15.14 -11.50 9.13
CA TYR A 72 -15.38 -10.10 8.83
C TYR A 72 -16.22 -9.95 7.55
N PRO A 73 -17.38 -9.26 7.60
CA PRO A 73 -18.26 -9.17 6.43
C PRO A 73 -17.68 -8.37 5.26
N GLY A 74 -16.68 -7.51 5.52
CA GLY A 74 -16.02 -6.71 4.48
C GLY A 74 -14.92 -7.43 3.72
N LEU A 75 -14.67 -8.71 3.98
CA LEU A 75 -13.57 -9.45 3.35
C LEU A 75 -13.61 -9.43 1.81
N ALA A 76 -14.77 -9.70 1.23
CA ALA A 76 -14.90 -9.77 -0.23
C ALA A 76 -14.57 -8.43 -0.91
N GLU A 77 -15.03 -7.32 -0.33
CA GLU A 77 -14.73 -5.98 -0.83
C GLU A 77 -13.24 -5.66 -0.69
N ASN A 78 -12.66 -6.03 0.44
CA ASN A 78 -11.24 -5.80 0.69
C ASN A 78 -10.38 -6.58 -0.32
N LYS A 79 -10.72 -7.85 -0.60
CA LYS A 79 -10.04 -8.64 -1.62
C LYS A 79 -10.07 -7.99 -3.00
N ARG A 80 -11.22 -7.44 -3.39
CA ARG A 80 -11.34 -6.74 -4.68
C ARG A 80 -10.39 -5.57 -4.76
N GLN A 81 -10.30 -4.77 -3.71
CA GLN A 81 -9.40 -3.62 -3.68
C GLN A 81 -7.94 -4.04 -3.67
N HIS A 82 -7.60 -5.09 -2.94
CA HIS A 82 -6.26 -5.65 -2.95
C HIS A 82 -5.85 -6.13 -4.34
N ASP A 83 -6.75 -6.83 -5.02
CA ASP A 83 -6.47 -7.34 -6.37
C ASP A 83 -6.31 -6.21 -7.38
N ALA A 84 -7.11 -5.15 -7.26
CA ALA A 84 -6.98 -3.97 -8.11
C ALA A 84 -5.62 -3.28 -7.93
N LEU A 85 -5.14 -3.16 -6.69
CA LEU A 85 -3.83 -2.59 -6.44
C LEU A 85 -2.71 -3.48 -6.94
N ARG A 86 -2.80 -4.79 -6.70
CA ARG A 86 -1.81 -5.75 -7.23
C ARG A 86 -1.64 -5.59 -8.73
N LYS A 87 -2.76 -5.47 -9.45
CA LYS A 87 -2.74 -5.27 -10.90
C LYS A 87 -2.09 -3.94 -11.28
N THR A 88 -2.46 -2.87 -10.62
CA THR A 88 -1.90 -1.54 -10.91
C THR A 88 -0.39 -1.50 -10.68
N LEU A 89 0.08 -2.08 -9.57
CA LEU A 89 1.52 -2.15 -9.30
C LEU A 89 2.25 -2.99 -10.35
N ALA A 90 1.68 -4.13 -10.73
CA ALA A 90 2.27 -4.98 -11.77
C ALA A 90 2.37 -4.25 -13.11
N ASP A 91 1.34 -3.49 -13.47
CA ASP A 91 1.32 -2.70 -14.72
C ASP A 91 2.40 -1.61 -14.71
N TYR A 92 2.58 -0.90 -13.59
CA TYR A 92 3.66 0.09 -13.46
C TYR A 92 5.05 -0.56 -13.60
N ILE A 93 5.26 -1.68 -12.92
CA ILE A 93 6.54 -2.39 -12.98
C ILE A 93 6.83 -2.83 -14.40
N ALA A 94 5.84 -3.39 -15.10
CA ALA A 94 5.98 -3.82 -16.48
C ALA A 94 6.34 -2.66 -17.42
N LYS A 95 5.73 -1.49 -17.24
CA LYS A 95 6.06 -0.29 -18.02
C LYS A 95 7.50 0.13 -17.80
N PHE A 96 7.99 0.10 -16.57
CA PHE A 96 9.38 0.45 -16.29
C PHE A 96 10.36 -0.54 -16.88
N GLU A 97 10.06 -1.83 -16.79
CA GLU A 97 10.88 -2.87 -17.41
C GLU A 97 10.95 -2.71 -18.93
N ALA A 98 9.86 -2.29 -19.56
CA ALA A 98 9.79 -2.09 -21.00
C ALA A 98 10.29 -0.72 -21.46
N GLY A 99 10.67 0.16 -20.53
CA GLY A 99 11.08 1.52 -20.87
C GLY A 99 9.93 2.42 -21.34
N GLN A 100 8.69 2.04 -21.06
CA GLN A 100 7.49 2.72 -21.55
C GLN A 100 6.90 3.66 -20.49
N PHE A 101 7.70 4.60 -20.00
CA PHE A 101 7.26 5.52 -18.95
C PHE A 101 7.30 6.99 -19.37
N GLY A 102 7.75 7.30 -20.60
CA GLY A 102 7.83 8.68 -21.11
C GLY A 102 8.82 9.52 -20.31
N ASP A 103 8.39 10.68 -19.83
CA ASP A 103 9.22 11.53 -18.98
C ASP A 103 9.33 10.91 -17.58
N LEU A 104 10.56 10.57 -17.18
CA LEU A 104 10.82 9.84 -15.95
C LEU A 104 10.38 10.61 -14.71
N GLY A 105 10.71 11.91 -14.61
CA GLY A 105 10.33 12.72 -13.46
C GLY A 105 8.83 12.83 -13.31
N LYS A 106 8.13 13.04 -14.41
CA LYS A 106 6.67 13.14 -14.42
C LYS A 106 6.02 11.82 -14.04
N ALA A 107 6.51 10.71 -14.57
CA ALA A 107 6.04 9.39 -14.23
C ALA A 107 6.24 9.08 -12.74
N ALA A 108 7.40 9.45 -12.19
CA ALA A 108 7.68 9.26 -10.76
C ALA A 108 6.73 10.07 -9.89
N ASP A 109 6.45 11.32 -10.24
CA ASP A 109 5.51 12.17 -9.50
C ASP A 109 4.10 11.60 -9.54
N GLU A 110 3.66 11.14 -10.70
CA GLU A 110 2.33 10.54 -10.86
C GLU A 110 2.17 9.27 -10.01
N MET A 111 3.22 8.44 -9.96
CA MET A 111 3.21 7.25 -9.14
C MET A 111 3.17 7.57 -7.65
N ALA A 112 3.97 8.53 -7.22
CA ALA A 112 3.98 8.95 -5.81
C ALA A 112 2.59 9.45 -5.39
N ALA A 113 1.98 10.28 -6.22
CA ALA A 113 0.62 10.78 -5.97
C ALA A 113 -0.41 9.66 -5.94
N PHE A 114 -0.34 8.72 -6.87
CA PHE A 114 -1.24 7.57 -6.90
C PHE A 114 -1.10 6.71 -5.66
N LEU A 115 0.13 6.36 -5.29
CA LEU A 115 0.38 5.48 -4.14
C LEU A 115 -0.09 6.11 -2.83
N ASN A 116 0.20 7.40 -2.65
CA ASN A 116 -0.23 8.11 -1.45
C ASN A 116 -1.75 8.19 -1.37
N HIS A 117 -2.40 8.56 -2.47
CA HIS A 117 -3.86 8.65 -2.52
C HIS A 117 -4.51 7.29 -2.31
N TRP A 118 -4.01 6.25 -3.00
CA TRP A 118 -4.57 4.91 -2.88
C TRP A 118 -4.46 4.40 -1.44
N LEU A 119 -3.26 4.51 -0.84
CA LEU A 119 -3.03 3.99 0.51
C LEU A 119 -3.89 4.72 1.54
N MET A 120 -3.97 6.05 1.45
CA MET A 120 -4.81 6.85 2.35
C MET A 120 -6.27 6.44 2.22
N SER A 121 -6.80 6.37 0.99
CA SER A 121 -8.19 6.00 0.75
C SER A 121 -8.48 4.59 1.23
N HIS A 122 -7.59 3.64 0.97
CA HIS A 122 -7.79 2.26 1.38
C HIS A 122 -7.82 2.13 2.90
N ILE A 123 -6.84 2.72 3.59
CA ILE A 123 -6.80 2.65 5.06
C ILE A 123 -8.01 3.35 5.68
N VAL A 124 -8.29 4.60 5.27
CA VAL A 124 -9.33 5.42 5.90
C VAL A 124 -10.74 4.95 5.52
N ASP A 125 -10.97 4.69 4.24
CA ASP A 125 -12.32 4.39 3.76
C ASP A 125 -12.70 2.91 3.84
N VAL A 126 -11.71 2.01 3.82
CA VAL A 126 -11.94 0.57 3.80
C VAL A 126 -11.49 -0.09 5.09
N ASP A 127 -10.20 0.00 5.42
CA ASP A 127 -9.65 -0.73 6.58
C ASP A 127 -10.16 -0.22 7.92
N MET A 128 -10.42 1.09 8.03
CA MET A 128 -10.95 1.65 9.28
C MET A 128 -12.32 1.09 9.65
N LYS A 129 -13.05 0.52 8.70
CA LYS A 129 -14.31 -0.17 8.96
C LYS A 129 -14.13 -1.43 9.83
N MET A 130 -12.90 -1.94 9.87
CA MET A 130 -12.57 -3.08 10.74
C MET A 130 -12.46 -2.70 12.21
N ARG A 131 -12.38 -1.40 12.52
CA ARG A 131 -12.20 -0.95 13.91
C ARG A 131 -13.36 -1.45 14.77
N GLY A 132 -13.01 -2.13 15.85
CA GLY A 132 -13.98 -2.75 16.74
C GLY A 132 -14.48 -4.12 16.30
N ALA A 133 -14.31 -4.49 15.03
CA ALA A 133 -14.68 -5.81 14.51
C ALA A 133 -13.53 -6.81 14.60
N LEU A 134 -12.27 -6.32 14.50
CA LEU A 134 -11.07 -7.14 14.59
C LEU A 134 -10.21 -6.65 15.75
N SER A 135 -10.36 -7.22 16.92
CA SER A 135 -9.45 -6.99 18.04
C SER A 135 -8.42 -8.13 18.06
N ASP A 136 -7.28 -7.91 18.73
CA ASP A 136 -6.27 -8.96 18.90
C ASP A 136 -6.83 -10.18 19.62
N GLU A 137 -7.81 -10.00 20.48
CA GLU A 137 -8.46 -11.09 21.19
C GLU A 137 -9.50 -11.81 20.34
N GLY A 138 -10.12 -11.13 19.39
CA GLY A 138 -11.24 -11.65 18.61
C GLY A 138 -10.87 -12.67 17.55
N TRP A 139 -9.61 -12.72 17.10
CA TRP A 139 -9.18 -13.61 16.03
C TRP A 139 -8.26 -14.74 16.49
N ARG A 140 -7.94 -14.76 17.75
CA ARG A 140 -7.07 -15.80 18.36
C ARG A 140 -7.82 -17.05 18.77
#